data_a80c4290a646b50ac54b7efa78d57095
#
_entry.id   a80c4290a646b50ac54b7efa78d57095
#
_cell.length_a   1.000
_cell.length_b   1.000
_cell.length_c   1.000
_cell.angle_alpha   90.00
_cell.angle_beta   90.00
_cell.angle_gamma   90.00
#
_symmetry.space_group_name_H-M   'P 1'
#
loop_
_entity.id
_entity.type
_entity.pdbx_description
1 polymer ?
#
loop_
_entity_poly.entity_id
_entity_poly.type
_entity_poly.pdbx_seq_one_letter_code
_entity_poly.pdbx_strand_id
1 'polypeptide(L)'
;MPTPLPWHQIDTVLLDMDGTLIDLHFDSHLWQQLVPERYAARLGLPLADAKAQIEAHYQAVSGTLDWYCVDYWSQTLGLDIRALKQEILDKIQWRPHVIPFLAELRAAGKQLVLFTNAHPASLSVKDARLGLAGHLDLMVSTHELGWSKESQHCWQALAERLAFDPARTLFVDDSERILRAAADYGIGYQLAIQNPDSRQPEQQITAFPAIRDYAELLPLAV
;
A
#
# COMPACT_ATOMS: atom_id res chain seq x y z
N MET A 1 -20.49 1.15 -13.55
CA MET A 1 -20.54 0.48 -12.23
C MET A 1 -19.50 -0.61 -12.25
N PRO A 2 -18.68 -0.77 -11.22
CA PRO A 2 -17.78 -1.91 -11.15
C PRO A 2 -18.57 -3.20 -11.23
N THR A 3 -18.00 -4.22 -11.85
CA THR A 3 -18.62 -5.56 -11.87
C THR A 3 -18.77 -6.03 -10.43
N PRO A 4 -19.96 -6.47 -10.01
CA PRO A 4 -20.17 -6.90 -8.62
C PRO A 4 -19.23 -8.07 -8.29
N LEU A 5 -18.51 -7.95 -7.19
CA LEU A 5 -17.62 -9.00 -6.70
C LEU A 5 -18.46 -10.19 -6.20
N PRO A 6 -18.11 -11.43 -6.57
CA PRO A 6 -18.83 -12.61 -6.12
C PRO A 6 -18.41 -13.00 -4.68
N TRP A 7 -18.87 -12.27 -3.70
CA TRP A 7 -18.45 -12.42 -2.30
C TRP A 7 -18.58 -13.85 -1.76
N HIS A 8 -19.55 -14.64 -2.22
CA HIS A 8 -19.70 -16.05 -1.86
C HIS A 8 -18.55 -16.96 -2.35
N GLN A 9 -17.74 -16.49 -3.30
CA GLN A 9 -16.57 -17.20 -3.83
C GLN A 9 -15.26 -16.70 -3.24
N ILE A 10 -15.28 -15.63 -2.44
CA ILE A 10 -14.10 -15.02 -1.83
C ILE A 10 -14.06 -15.42 -0.36
N ASP A 11 -12.96 -16.04 0.08
CA ASP A 11 -12.71 -16.41 1.48
C ASP A 11 -11.69 -15.49 2.15
N THR A 12 -10.65 -15.11 1.40
CA THR A 12 -9.57 -14.26 1.89
C THR A 12 -9.54 -12.93 1.14
N VAL A 13 -9.33 -11.84 1.89
CA VAL A 13 -9.12 -10.50 1.32
C VAL A 13 -7.73 -10.02 1.73
N LEU A 14 -6.83 -9.95 0.75
CA LEU A 14 -5.52 -9.33 0.89
C LEU A 14 -5.67 -7.83 0.58
N LEU A 15 -5.20 -6.99 1.47
CA LEU A 15 -5.37 -5.55 1.40
C LEU A 15 -3.99 -4.88 1.45
N ASP A 16 -3.68 -4.09 0.45
CA ASP A 16 -2.56 -3.18 0.57
C ASP A 16 -2.86 -2.07 1.60
N MET A 17 -1.83 -1.35 2.02
CA MET A 17 -1.93 -0.31 3.04
C MET A 17 -2.03 1.08 2.42
N ASP A 18 -0.98 1.52 1.75
CA ASP A 18 -0.76 2.90 1.34
C ASP A 18 -1.42 3.20 -0.01
N GLY A 19 -2.38 4.13 -0.04
CA GLY A 19 -3.23 4.36 -1.21
C GLY A 19 -4.43 3.43 -1.27
N THR A 20 -4.47 2.41 -0.43
CA THR A 20 -5.55 1.40 -0.37
C THR A 20 -6.39 1.54 0.89
N LEU A 21 -5.89 1.20 2.06
CA LEU A 21 -6.60 1.43 3.33
C LEU A 21 -6.33 2.84 3.89
N ILE A 22 -5.12 3.32 3.72
CA ILE A 22 -4.64 4.62 4.20
C ILE A 22 -4.47 5.56 3.00
N ASP A 23 -4.85 6.83 3.19
CA ASP A 23 -4.64 7.87 2.19
C ASP A 23 -3.15 8.01 1.88
N LEU A 24 -2.79 7.92 0.60
CA LEU A 24 -1.40 8.01 0.14
C LEU A 24 -0.78 9.39 0.37
N HIS A 25 -1.59 10.40 0.71
CA HIS A 25 -1.12 11.78 0.92
C HIS A 25 0.04 11.88 1.94
N PHE A 26 0.03 11.05 2.98
CA PHE A 26 1.14 11.00 3.94
C PHE A 26 2.47 10.67 3.25
N ASP A 27 2.50 9.61 2.44
CA ASP A 27 3.72 9.18 1.75
C ASP A 27 4.06 10.10 0.57
N SER A 28 3.06 10.58 -0.17
CA SER A 28 3.27 11.59 -1.21
C SER A 28 3.90 12.88 -0.67
N HIS A 29 3.41 13.38 0.46
CA HIS A 29 3.98 14.56 1.10
C HIS A 29 5.40 14.31 1.60
N LEU A 30 5.65 13.17 2.23
CA LEU A 30 6.98 12.80 2.70
C LEU A 30 8.00 12.81 1.55
N TRP A 31 7.71 12.00 0.51
CA TRP A 31 8.68 11.70 -0.55
C TRP A 31 8.81 12.79 -1.62
N GLN A 32 7.73 13.54 -1.88
CA GLN A 32 7.71 14.56 -2.96
C GLN A 32 7.98 15.98 -2.45
N GLN A 33 7.83 16.22 -1.13
CA GLN A 33 8.01 17.55 -0.54
C GLN A 33 9.04 17.54 0.58
N LEU A 34 8.78 16.88 1.70
CA LEU A 34 9.59 17.00 2.91
C LEU A 34 11.02 16.46 2.72
N VAL A 35 11.17 15.27 2.15
CA VAL A 35 12.49 14.66 1.90
C VAL A 35 13.32 15.52 0.94
N PRO A 36 12.82 15.97 -0.22
CA PRO A 36 13.57 16.88 -1.09
C PRO A 36 13.98 18.20 -0.42
N GLU A 37 13.11 18.81 0.40
CA GLU A 37 13.42 20.04 1.13
C GLU A 37 14.55 19.82 2.14
N ARG A 38 14.50 18.75 2.92
CA ARG A 38 15.54 18.40 3.89
C ARG A 38 16.86 18.02 3.24
N TYR A 39 16.80 17.32 2.11
CA TYR A 39 17.98 16.95 1.33
C TYR A 39 18.66 18.20 0.73
N ALA A 40 17.87 19.10 0.13
CA ALA A 40 18.36 20.38 -0.39
C ALA A 40 19.04 21.21 0.70
N ALA A 41 18.38 21.37 1.85
CA ALA A 41 18.92 22.10 2.99
C ALA A 41 20.22 21.50 3.51
N ARG A 42 20.30 20.16 3.61
CA ARG A 42 21.50 19.45 4.08
C ARG A 42 22.72 19.67 3.17
N LEU A 43 22.50 19.71 1.85
CA LEU A 43 23.58 19.83 0.87
C LEU A 43 23.82 21.27 0.39
N GLY A 44 23.01 22.24 0.81
CA GLY A 44 23.08 23.61 0.30
C GLY A 44 22.72 23.74 -1.19
N LEU A 45 21.84 22.87 -1.69
CA LEU A 45 21.43 22.83 -3.09
C LEU A 45 20.12 23.57 -3.33
N PRO A 46 19.90 24.12 -4.55
CA PRO A 46 18.56 24.48 -5.02
C PRO A 46 17.62 23.27 -4.95
N LEU A 47 16.35 23.49 -4.59
CA LEU A 47 15.36 22.41 -4.46
C LEU A 47 15.18 21.60 -5.75
N ALA A 48 15.27 22.26 -6.91
CA ALA A 48 15.18 21.58 -8.23
C ALA A 48 16.30 20.56 -8.42
N ASP A 49 17.54 20.93 -8.07
CA ASP A 49 18.69 20.03 -8.20
C ASP A 49 18.62 18.87 -7.22
N ALA A 50 18.17 19.13 -5.99
CA ALA A 50 17.91 18.10 -4.99
C ALA A 50 16.86 17.08 -5.48
N LYS A 51 15.75 17.56 -6.05
CA LYS A 51 14.70 16.69 -6.65
C LYS A 51 15.25 15.84 -7.80
N ALA A 52 16.06 16.42 -8.68
CA ALA A 52 16.64 15.69 -9.81
C ALA A 52 17.59 14.57 -9.32
N GLN A 53 18.41 14.82 -8.28
CA GLN A 53 19.29 13.80 -7.70
C GLN A 53 18.49 12.68 -7.03
N ILE A 54 17.46 13.02 -6.25
CA ILE A 54 16.59 12.04 -5.60
C ILE A 54 15.86 11.18 -6.64
N GLU A 55 15.35 11.80 -7.72
CA GLU A 55 14.70 11.08 -8.82
C GLU A 55 15.63 10.05 -9.47
N ALA A 56 16.91 10.39 -9.67
CA ALA A 56 17.88 9.44 -10.20
C ALA A 56 18.09 8.22 -9.27
N HIS A 57 18.07 8.45 -7.95
CA HIS A 57 18.10 7.34 -6.98
C HIS A 57 16.81 6.51 -7.03
N TYR A 58 15.64 7.15 -7.17
CA TYR A 58 14.35 6.46 -7.30
C TYR A 58 14.35 5.52 -8.50
N GLN A 59 14.78 5.99 -9.66
CA GLN A 59 14.82 5.18 -10.88
C GLN A 59 15.71 3.94 -10.74
N ALA A 60 16.81 4.05 -9.99
CA ALA A 60 17.76 2.96 -9.83
C ALA A 60 17.21 1.75 -9.05
N VAL A 61 16.25 1.95 -8.15
CA VAL A 61 15.72 0.90 -7.25
C VAL A 61 14.22 0.65 -7.41
N SER A 62 13.58 1.30 -8.39
CA SER A 62 12.13 1.17 -8.62
C SER A 62 11.70 -0.29 -8.78
N GLY A 63 10.71 -0.70 -8.00
CA GLY A 63 10.15 -2.06 -8.04
C GLY A 63 10.95 -3.10 -7.26
N THR A 64 12.04 -2.71 -6.60
CA THR A 64 12.77 -3.56 -5.66
C THR A 64 12.33 -3.31 -4.23
N LEU A 65 12.76 -4.16 -3.29
CA LEU A 65 12.46 -3.98 -1.87
C LEU A 65 13.12 -2.70 -1.30
N ASP A 66 14.28 -2.30 -1.84
CA ASP A 66 14.98 -1.07 -1.45
C ASP A 66 14.15 0.20 -1.70
N TRP A 67 13.29 0.19 -2.74
CA TRP A 67 12.34 1.29 -3.01
C TRP A 67 11.49 1.61 -1.79
N TYR A 68 11.08 0.61 -1.03
CA TYR A 68 10.20 0.73 0.13
C TYR A 68 10.96 0.78 1.46
N CYS A 69 12.30 0.64 1.44
CA CYS A 69 13.13 0.49 2.62
C CYS A 69 13.50 1.84 3.23
N VAL A 70 12.97 2.14 4.43
CA VAL A 70 13.28 3.37 5.17
C VAL A 70 14.78 3.47 5.51
N ASP A 71 15.42 2.36 5.85
CA ASP A 71 16.82 2.34 6.23
C ASP A 71 17.73 2.56 5.02
N TYR A 72 17.42 1.97 3.87
CA TYR A 72 18.10 2.26 2.60
C TYR A 72 18.06 3.76 2.27
N TRP A 73 16.88 4.38 2.34
CA TRP A 73 16.73 5.79 2.03
C TRP A 73 17.42 6.69 3.05
N SER A 74 17.40 6.31 4.35
CA SER A 74 18.10 7.06 5.37
C SER A 74 19.62 7.07 5.10
N GLN A 75 20.18 5.93 4.73
CA GLN A 75 21.58 5.80 4.38
C GLN A 75 21.93 6.54 3.08
N THR A 76 21.16 6.31 2.02
CA THR A 76 21.38 6.88 0.68
C THR A 76 21.32 8.41 0.70
N LEU A 77 20.32 8.99 1.37
CA LEU A 77 20.12 10.43 1.40
C LEU A 77 20.82 11.11 2.58
N GLY A 78 21.34 10.35 3.54
CA GLY A 78 21.94 10.89 4.77
C GLY A 78 20.93 11.68 5.61
N LEU A 79 19.67 11.25 5.65
CA LEU A 79 18.56 11.85 6.39
C LEU A 79 17.97 10.82 7.34
N ASP A 80 17.50 11.25 8.50
CA ASP A 80 16.69 10.39 9.36
C ASP A 80 15.25 10.37 8.88
N ILE A 81 14.95 9.44 7.95
CA ILE A 81 13.59 9.28 7.37
C ILE A 81 12.57 8.92 8.45
N ARG A 82 12.97 8.19 9.50
CA ARG A 82 12.07 7.86 10.62
C ARG A 82 11.66 9.11 11.39
N ALA A 83 12.61 10.01 11.68
CA ALA A 83 12.32 11.29 12.30
C ALA A 83 11.43 12.17 11.43
N LEU A 84 11.70 12.24 10.12
CA LEU A 84 10.85 13.01 9.18
C LEU A 84 9.41 12.51 9.14
N LYS A 85 9.18 11.21 9.23
CA LYS A 85 7.82 10.65 9.35
C LYS A 85 7.08 11.13 10.60
N GLN A 86 7.80 11.33 11.71
CA GLN A 86 7.18 11.84 12.95
C GLN A 86 6.71 13.30 12.83
N GLU A 87 7.32 14.10 11.96
CA GLU A 87 6.92 15.50 11.76
C GLU A 87 5.54 15.66 11.12
N ILE A 88 5.03 14.62 10.45
CA ILE A 88 3.83 14.68 9.61
C ILE A 88 2.76 13.63 9.96
N LEU A 89 2.77 13.10 11.18
CA LEU A 89 1.82 12.05 11.65
C LEU A 89 0.35 12.45 11.52
N ASP A 90 0.05 13.76 11.53
CA ASP A 90 -1.28 14.31 11.31
C ASP A 90 -1.87 13.97 9.94
N LYS A 91 -1.04 13.65 8.95
CA LYS A 91 -1.44 13.28 7.59
C LYS A 91 -1.79 11.79 7.44
N ILE A 92 -1.51 10.96 8.44
CA ILE A 92 -1.90 9.55 8.43
C ILE A 92 -3.40 9.47 8.70
N GLN A 93 -4.16 9.09 7.69
CA GLN A 93 -5.63 9.03 7.76
C GLN A 93 -6.15 7.79 7.03
N TRP A 94 -7.23 7.21 7.55
CA TRP A 94 -8.01 6.22 6.82
C TRP A 94 -8.58 6.84 5.54
N ARG A 95 -8.65 6.03 4.49
CA ARG A 95 -9.49 6.38 3.35
C ARG A 95 -10.97 6.33 3.74
N PRO A 96 -11.85 7.07 3.02
CA PRO A 96 -13.28 7.05 3.29
C PRO A 96 -13.85 5.62 3.27
N HIS A 97 -14.78 5.35 4.17
CA HIS A 97 -15.56 4.10 4.27
C HIS A 97 -14.75 2.80 4.45
N VAL A 98 -13.43 2.86 4.70
CA VAL A 98 -12.61 1.67 4.99
C VAL A 98 -13.11 0.92 6.21
N ILE A 99 -13.36 1.62 7.32
CA ILE A 99 -13.77 0.98 8.58
C ILE A 99 -15.11 0.23 8.44
N PRO A 100 -16.19 0.82 7.88
CA PRO A 100 -17.42 0.08 7.57
C PRO A 100 -17.18 -1.12 6.65
N PHE A 101 -16.34 -0.98 5.62
CA PHE A 101 -16.02 -2.07 4.71
C PHE A 101 -15.33 -3.24 5.41
N LEU A 102 -14.29 -2.99 6.22
CA LEU A 102 -13.62 -4.03 7.00
C LEU A 102 -14.57 -4.71 7.99
N ALA A 103 -15.48 -3.95 8.61
CA ALA A 103 -16.47 -4.48 9.52
C ALA A 103 -17.46 -5.43 8.83
N GLU A 104 -17.95 -5.09 7.62
CA GLU A 104 -18.84 -5.96 6.85
C GLU A 104 -18.12 -7.21 6.33
N LEU A 105 -16.87 -7.10 5.87
CA LEU A 105 -16.07 -8.26 5.48
C LEU A 105 -15.89 -9.24 6.66
N ARG A 106 -15.60 -8.73 7.84
CA ARG A 106 -15.48 -9.54 9.06
C ARG A 106 -16.82 -10.19 9.44
N ALA A 107 -17.92 -9.45 9.36
CA ALA A 107 -19.26 -10.00 9.60
C ALA A 107 -19.64 -11.09 8.58
N ALA A 108 -19.13 -11.00 7.35
CA ALA A 108 -19.27 -12.01 6.31
C ALA A 108 -18.29 -13.19 6.45
N GLY A 109 -17.51 -13.25 7.54
CA GLY A 109 -16.58 -14.34 7.84
C GLY A 109 -15.35 -14.40 6.96
N LYS A 110 -14.95 -13.28 6.32
CA LYS A 110 -13.74 -13.22 5.48
C LYS A 110 -12.48 -13.13 6.32
N GLN A 111 -11.41 -13.79 5.87
CA GLN A 111 -10.07 -13.60 6.42
C GLN A 111 -9.49 -12.29 5.88
N LEU A 112 -9.07 -11.39 6.77
CA LEU A 112 -8.58 -10.05 6.43
C LEU A 112 -7.07 -9.95 6.70
N VAL A 113 -6.29 -9.81 5.65
CA VAL A 113 -4.82 -9.75 5.74
C VAL A 113 -4.30 -8.47 5.11
N LEU A 114 -3.60 -7.65 5.88
CA LEU A 114 -2.80 -6.57 5.34
C LEU A 114 -1.55 -7.17 4.68
N PHE A 115 -1.31 -6.83 3.43
CA PHE A 115 -0.14 -7.25 2.67
C PHE A 115 0.49 -6.06 1.97
N THR A 116 1.56 -5.50 2.56
CA THR A 116 2.13 -4.23 2.17
C THR A 116 3.63 -4.31 1.86
N ASN A 117 4.08 -3.53 0.87
CA ASN A 117 5.50 -3.30 0.60
C ASN A 117 6.17 -2.36 1.62
N ALA A 118 5.39 -1.68 2.47
CA ALA A 118 5.94 -0.75 3.45
C ALA A 118 6.91 -1.44 4.42
N HIS A 119 8.02 -0.75 4.69
CA HIS A 119 8.99 -1.17 5.71
C HIS A 119 8.31 -1.34 7.09
N PRO A 120 8.70 -2.32 7.92
CA PRO A 120 8.10 -2.55 9.24
C PRO A 120 8.01 -1.31 10.12
N ALA A 121 9.02 -0.42 10.07
CA ALA A 121 8.99 0.85 10.79
C ALA A 121 7.87 1.79 10.31
N SER A 122 7.54 1.80 9.01
CA SER A 122 6.42 2.57 8.47
C SER A 122 5.09 1.97 8.86
N LEU A 123 4.97 0.65 8.81
CA LEU A 123 3.79 -0.09 9.25
C LEU A 123 3.50 0.18 10.74
N SER A 124 4.52 0.08 11.59
CA SER A 124 4.39 0.33 13.04
C SER A 124 3.88 1.74 13.36
N VAL A 125 4.39 2.77 12.67
CA VAL A 125 3.95 4.16 12.87
C VAL A 125 2.48 4.33 12.48
N LYS A 126 2.06 3.73 11.36
CA LYS A 126 0.67 3.80 10.87
C LYS A 126 -0.28 3.00 11.75
N ASP A 127 0.13 1.82 12.21
CA ASP A 127 -0.64 1.03 13.17
C ASP A 127 -0.82 1.75 14.50
N ALA A 128 0.24 2.31 15.05
CA ALA A 128 0.16 3.10 16.29
C ALA A 128 -0.78 4.31 16.18
N ARG A 129 -0.91 4.89 14.98
CA ARG A 129 -1.79 6.05 14.72
C ARG A 129 -3.24 5.67 14.51
N LEU A 130 -3.53 4.57 13.81
CA LEU A 130 -4.86 4.21 13.32
C LEU A 130 -5.43 2.93 13.97
N GLY A 131 -4.60 2.12 14.63
CA GLY A 131 -5.05 0.85 15.23
C GLY A 131 -5.39 -0.21 14.18
N LEU A 132 -4.57 -0.31 13.10
CA LEU A 132 -4.77 -1.26 12.00
C LEU A 132 -4.97 -2.69 12.50
N ALA A 133 -4.14 -3.14 13.45
CA ALA A 133 -4.18 -4.48 14.01
C ALA A 133 -5.56 -4.85 14.61
N GLY A 134 -6.34 -3.87 15.09
CA GLY A 134 -7.69 -4.10 15.61
C GLY A 134 -8.72 -4.47 14.53
N HIS A 135 -8.43 -4.22 13.27
CA HIS A 135 -9.34 -4.41 12.14
C HIS A 135 -8.95 -5.58 11.24
N LEU A 136 -7.80 -6.22 11.44
CA LEU A 136 -7.22 -7.22 10.55
C LEU A 136 -6.86 -8.48 11.33
N ASP A 137 -6.85 -9.63 10.67
CA ASP A 137 -6.49 -10.91 11.29
C ASP A 137 -4.95 -11.10 11.26
N LEU A 138 -4.28 -10.53 10.25
CA LEU A 138 -2.83 -10.58 10.10
C LEU A 138 -2.32 -9.34 9.37
N MET A 139 -1.12 -8.90 9.70
CA MET A 139 -0.38 -7.88 8.96
C MET A 139 0.97 -8.44 8.52
N VAL A 140 1.27 -8.35 7.23
CA VAL A 140 2.50 -8.84 6.60
C VAL A 140 3.18 -7.71 5.85
N SER A 141 4.40 -7.36 6.28
CA SER A 141 5.31 -6.55 5.47
C SER A 141 6.13 -7.46 4.56
N THR A 142 6.23 -7.11 3.30
CA THR A 142 7.04 -7.87 2.33
C THR A 142 8.53 -7.89 2.68
N HIS A 143 9.01 -6.96 3.51
CA HIS A 143 10.36 -7.01 4.08
C HIS A 143 10.61 -8.26 4.94
N GLU A 144 9.57 -8.83 5.54
CA GLU A 144 9.67 -10.09 6.28
C GLU A 144 9.79 -11.31 5.36
N LEU A 145 9.42 -11.14 4.08
CA LEU A 145 9.48 -12.20 3.04
C LEU A 145 10.73 -12.07 2.16
N GLY A 146 11.44 -10.93 2.22
CA GLY A 146 12.65 -10.67 1.44
C GLY A 146 12.42 -10.26 -0.02
N TRP A 147 11.18 -10.05 -0.46
CA TRP A 147 10.82 -9.72 -1.84
C TRP A 147 9.67 -8.70 -1.86
N SER A 148 9.67 -7.79 -2.84
CA SER A 148 8.54 -6.88 -3.06
C SER A 148 7.38 -7.59 -3.79
N LYS A 149 6.15 -7.06 -3.68
CA LYS A 149 4.93 -7.62 -4.33
C LYS A 149 5.04 -7.71 -5.86
N GLU A 150 5.97 -7.00 -6.48
CA GLU A 150 6.27 -7.08 -7.91
C GLU A 150 6.90 -8.43 -8.29
N SER A 151 7.52 -9.13 -7.35
CA SER A 151 8.18 -10.41 -7.55
C SER A 151 7.24 -11.58 -7.28
N GLN A 152 7.23 -12.59 -8.18
CA GLN A 152 6.50 -13.85 -7.96
C GLN A 152 6.99 -14.61 -6.72
N HIS A 153 8.27 -14.45 -6.35
CA HIS A 153 8.81 -15.04 -5.12
C HIS A 153 8.12 -14.48 -3.86
N CYS A 154 7.67 -13.22 -3.89
CA CYS A 154 6.93 -12.64 -2.77
C CYS A 154 5.60 -13.36 -2.52
N TRP A 155 4.86 -13.65 -3.59
CA TRP A 155 3.59 -14.36 -3.52
C TRP A 155 3.75 -15.81 -3.09
N GLN A 156 4.82 -16.49 -3.57
CA GLN A 156 5.19 -17.83 -3.11
C GLN A 156 5.49 -17.83 -1.60
N ALA A 157 6.33 -16.91 -1.14
CA ALA A 157 6.67 -16.78 0.27
C ALA A 157 5.46 -16.43 1.14
N LEU A 158 4.52 -15.63 0.63
CA LEU A 158 3.26 -15.37 1.31
C LEU A 158 2.43 -16.66 1.46
N ALA A 159 2.31 -17.45 0.40
CA ALA A 159 1.56 -18.71 0.41
C ALA A 159 2.18 -19.78 1.32
N GLU A 160 3.49 -19.76 1.51
CA GLU A 160 4.18 -20.63 2.49
C GLU A 160 3.89 -20.20 3.95
N ARG A 161 3.68 -18.91 4.17
CA ARG A 161 3.45 -18.33 5.50
C ARG A 161 1.97 -18.32 5.91
N LEU A 162 1.06 -18.16 4.95
CA LEU A 162 -0.37 -17.99 5.17
C LEU A 162 -1.16 -19.04 4.37
N ALA A 163 -1.95 -19.83 5.06
CA ALA A 163 -2.87 -20.74 4.40
C ALA A 163 -4.04 -19.97 3.80
N PHE A 164 -4.11 -19.87 2.48
CA PHE A 164 -5.21 -19.30 1.70
C PHE A 164 -5.31 -19.97 0.33
N ASP A 165 -6.50 -19.93 -0.28
CA ASP A 165 -6.70 -20.37 -1.66
C ASP A 165 -6.59 -19.17 -2.59
N PRO A 166 -5.56 -19.07 -3.45
CA PRO A 166 -5.41 -17.97 -4.39
C PRO A 166 -6.66 -17.75 -5.26
N ALA A 167 -7.30 -18.84 -5.75
CA ALA A 167 -8.48 -18.73 -6.59
C ALA A 167 -9.72 -18.16 -5.87
N ARG A 168 -9.73 -18.21 -4.54
CA ARG A 168 -10.80 -17.69 -3.67
C ARG A 168 -10.36 -16.44 -2.89
N THR A 169 -9.35 -15.74 -3.41
CA THR A 169 -8.78 -14.56 -2.78
C THR A 169 -9.04 -13.31 -3.60
N LEU A 170 -9.48 -12.25 -2.94
CA LEU A 170 -9.50 -10.89 -3.47
C LEU A 170 -8.22 -10.17 -3.02
N PHE A 171 -7.54 -9.51 -3.94
CA PHE A 171 -6.46 -8.58 -3.63
C PHE A 171 -6.87 -7.16 -4.03
N VAL A 172 -6.73 -6.21 -3.09
CA VAL A 172 -7.04 -4.79 -3.29
C VAL A 172 -5.75 -3.99 -3.18
N ASP A 173 -5.44 -3.20 -4.21
CA ASP A 173 -4.20 -2.40 -4.30
C ASP A 173 -4.44 -1.18 -5.20
N ASP A 174 -3.65 -0.11 -5.06
CA ASP A 174 -3.74 1.08 -5.91
C ASP A 174 -2.83 1.00 -7.15
N SER A 175 -1.95 0.01 -7.22
CA SER A 175 -0.96 -0.17 -8.29
C SER A 175 -1.37 -1.25 -9.30
N GLU A 176 -1.69 -0.87 -10.54
CA GLU A 176 -1.97 -1.84 -11.61
C GLU A 176 -0.81 -2.84 -11.82
N ARG A 177 0.43 -2.41 -11.63
CA ARG A 177 1.60 -3.29 -11.75
C ARG A 177 1.57 -4.40 -10.71
N ILE A 178 1.23 -4.07 -9.47
CA ILE A 178 1.15 -5.04 -8.37
C ILE A 178 -0.09 -5.94 -8.53
N LEU A 179 -1.24 -5.38 -8.94
CA LEU A 179 -2.44 -6.16 -9.27
C LEU A 179 -2.18 -7.18 -10.38
N ARG A 180 -1.38 -6.82 -11.40
CA ARG A 180 -0.95 -7.72 -12.46
C ARG A 180 -0.07 -8.85 -11.92
N ALA A 181 0.89 -8.54 -11.06
CA ALA A 181 1.73 -9.56 -10.43
C ALA A 181 0.91 -10.55 -9.57
N ALA A 182 -0.13 -10.07 -8.90
CA ALA A 182 -1.09 -10.89 -8.17
C ALA A 182 -1.90 -11.81 -9.12
N ALA A 183 -2.40 -11.26 -10.22
CA ALA A 183 -3.13 -12.02 -11.23
C ALA A 183 -2.25 -13.10 -11.88
N ASP A 184 -1.00 -12.78 -12.21
CA ASP A 184 -0.02 -13.70 -12.77
C ASP A 184 0.34 -14.84 -11.79
N TYR A 185 0.26 -14.58 -10.49
CA TYR A 185 0.41 -15.61 -9.46
C TYR A 185 -0.80 -16.54 -9.36
N GLY A 186 -1.98 -16.09 -9.79
CA GLY A 186 -3.23 -16.86 -9.72
C GLY A 186 -4.21 -16.38 -8.66
N ILE A 187 -4.05 -15.18 -8.11
CA ILE A 187 -5.09 -14.56 -7.27
C ILE A 187 -6.35 -14.38 -8.12
N GLY A 188 -7.48 -14.90 -7.64
CA GLY A 188 -8.72 -15.00 -8.42
C GLY A 188 -9.39 -13.67 -8.70
N TYR A 189 -9.28 -12.70 -7.78
CA TYR A 189 -9.97 -11.42 -7.87
C TYR A 189 -9.03 -10.26 -7.58
N GLN A 190 -9.08 -9.21 -8.41
CA GLN A 190 -8.32 -7.99 -8.23
C GLN A 190 -9.29 -6.81 -8.20
N LEU A 191 -9.01 -5.85 -7.32
CA LEU A 191 -9.73 -4.59 -7.23
C LEU A 191 -8.75 -3.44 -7.08
N ALA A 192 -8.86 -2.46 -7.95
CA ALA A 192 -8.00 -1.29 -7.94
C ALA A 192 -8.64 -0.11 -7.19
N ILE A 193 -7.80 0.75 -6.63
CA ILE A 193 -8.21 2.04 -6.07
C ILE A 193 -7.85 3.16 -7.05
N GLN A 194 -8.84 3.94 -7.52
CA GLN A 194 -8.63 5.00 -8.52
C GLN A 194 -8.07 6.30 -7.96
N ASN A 195 -8.33 6.62 -6.70
CA ASN A 195 -7.89 7.86 -6.06
C ASN A 195 -7.08 7.61 -4.79
N PRO A 196 -5.89 6.99 -4.89
CA PRO A 196 -5.09 6.60 -3.72
C PRO A 196 -4.68 7.78 -2.84
N ASP A 197 -4.44 8.95 -3.44
CA ASP A 197 -4.09 10.20 -2.75
C ASP A 197 -5.23 11.21 -2.91
N SER A 198 -5.84 11.60 -1.79
CA SER A 198 -6.98 12.55 -1.76
C SER A 198 -6.62 13.96 -2.27
N ARG A 199 -5.34 14.27 -2.44
CA ARG A 199 -4.84 15.56 -2.91
C ARG A 199 -4.34 15.56 -4.35
N GLN A 200 -4.41 14.40 -5.01
CA GLN A 200 -3.97 14.22 -6.39
C GLN A 200 -5.16 13.87 -7.31
N PRO A 201 -5.03 14.10 -8.62
CA PRO A 201 -6.02 13.62 -9.59
C PRO A 201 -6.17 12.10 -9.53
N GLU A 202 -7.37 11.62 -9.88
CA GLU A 202 -7.65 10.19 -9.99
C GLU A 202 -6.75 9.53 -11.06
N GLN A 203 -6.34 8.30 -10.79
CA GLN A 203 -5.64 7.46 -11.75
C GLN A 203 -6.62 6.89 -12.79
N GLN A 204 -6.17 6.77 -14.03
CA GLN A 204 -6.92 6.08 -15.06
C GLN A 204 -6.57 4.58 -15.04
N ILE A 205 -7.35 3.81 -14.33
CA ILE A 205 -7.21 2.35 -14.24
C ILE A 205 -8.17 1.71 -15.24
N THR A 206 -7.64 0.90 -16.14
CA THR A 206 -8.43 0.28 -17.22
C THR A 206 -8.28 -1.25 -17.26
N ALA A 207 -7.23 -1.79 -16.67
CA ALA A 207 -6.93 -3.22 -16.73
C ALA A 207 -7.69 -4.05 -15.69
N PHE A 208 -8.18 -3.42 -14.62
CA PHE A 208 -8.86 -4.09 -13.50
C PHE A 208 -10.15 -3.36 -13.11
N PRO A 209 -11.13 -4.06 -12.51
CA PRO A 209 -12.22 -3.39 -11.79
C PRO A 209 -11.65 -2.41 -10.77
N ALA A 210 -12.25 -1.23 -10.69
CA ALA A 210 -11.72 -0.17 -9.85
C ALA A 210 -12.83 0.58 -9.12
N ILE A 211 -12.54 1.04 -7.92
CA ILE A 211 -13.41 1.88 -7.09
C ILE A 211 -12.71 3.19 -6.71
N ARG A 212 -13.51 4.21 -6.43
CA ARG A 212 -13.06 5.47 -5.84
C ARG A 212 -13.22 5.46 -4.33
N ASP A 213 -14.27 4.80 -3.87
CA ASP A 213 -14.68 4.77 -2.48
C ASP A 213 -15.23 3.39 -2.11
N TYR A 214 -14.89 2.92 -0.93
CA TYR A 214 -15.39 1.65 -0.42
C TYR A 214 -16.93 1.62 -0.24
N ALA A 215 -17.59 2.77 -0.16
CA ALA A 215 -19.05 2.86 -0.19
C ALA A 215 -19.67 2.25 -1.46
N GLU A 216 -18.92 2.17 -2.58
CA GLU A 216 -19.38 1.54 -3.82
C GLU A 216 -19.55 0.00 -3.68
N LEU A 217 -18.96 -0.59 -2.66
CA LEU A 217 -19.05 -2.03 -2.34
C LEU A 217 -20.07 -2.33 -1.24
N LEU A 218 -20.64 -1.31 -0.59
CA LEU A 218 -21.51 -1.46 0.57
C LEU A 218 -23.00 -1.29 0.18
N PRO A 219 -23.90 -2.08 0.81
CA PRO A 219 -23.61 -3.27 1.62
C PRO A 219 -23.05 -4.42 0.78
N LEU A 220 -22.29 -5.32 1.41
CA LEU A 220 -21.78 -6.49 0.68
C LEU A 220 -22.95 -7.40 0.26
N ALA A 221 -23.05 -7.70 -1.02
CA ALA A 221 -24.01 -8.67 -1.57
C ALA A 221 -23.47 -10.10 -1.35
N VAL A 222 -23.58 -10.62 -0.13
CA VAL A 222 -23.05 -11.94 0.30
C VAL A 222 -24.02 -13.06 -0.06
#